data_bbc7a7e15e1408ac95ef12c89b6e39d2
#
_entry.id   bbc7a7e15e1408ac95ef12c89b6e39d2
#
_cell.length_a   1.000
_cell.length_b   1.000
_cell.length_c   1.000
_cell.angle_alpha   90.00
_cell.angle_beta   90.00
_cell.angle_gamma   90.00
#
_symmetry.space_group_name_H-M   'P 1'
#
loop_
_entity.id
_entity.type
_entity.pdbx_description
1 polymer ?
#
loop_
_entity_poly.entity_id
_entity_poly.type
_entity_poly.pdbx_seq_one_letter_code
_entity_poly.pdbx_strand_id
1 'polypeptide(L)'
;MRSLALSLHQKYNHTKMKKYIIDLRVVSLQHFNDKYVLLKLSSDEKLPAMLPGQFVEVRVDGSPNTFLRRPISINLVDYDRNELWLLVAAVGDGTRHLASLHEGDTLNCVLPLGNGFTMPKTPEDKWLLIGGGVGIAPLLYFGQEIVRMGAKPTFLLGARSESDLLELEEFCKLGRVLITTEDGSAGEQGFVTNHS
;
A
#
# COMPACT_ATOMS: atom_id res chain seq x y z
N MET A 1 22.06 6.93 13.59
CA MET A 1 20.91 6.38 12.84
C MET A 1 20.26 5.10 13.42
N ARG A 2 20.95 4.28 14.23
CA ARG A 2 20.37 3.09 14.91
C ARG A 2 19.31 3.40 15.98
N SER A 3 19.31 4.61 16.56
CA SER A 3 18.44 4.96 17.70
C SER A 3 16.97 5.28 17.32
N LEU A 4 16.70 5.75 16.08
CA LEU A 4 15.34 6.13 15.68
C LEU A 4 14.45 4.92 15.33
N ALA A 5 15.00 3.90 14.67
CA ALA A 5 14.24 2.70 14.30
C ALA A 5 13.81 1.88 15.52
N LEU A 6 14.70 1.73 16.52
CA LEU A 6 14.35 1.09 17.80
C LEU A 6 13.30 1.89 18.59
N SER A 7 13.30 3.22 18.50
CA SER A 7 12.33 4.07 19.21
C SER A 7 10.92 3.96 18.66
N LEU A 8 10.77 3.75 17.35
CA LEU A 8 9.47 3.50 16.74
C LEU A 8 8.91 2.13 17.17
N HIS A 9 9.73 1.09 17.16
CA HIS A 9 9.30 -0.26 17.56
C HIS A 9 8.86 -0.34 19.03
N GLN A 10 9.56 0.35 19.96
CA GLN A 10 9.17 0.43 21.36
C GLN A 10 7.92 1.26 21.65
N LYS A 11 7.61 2.26 20.82
CA LYS A 11 6.40 3.11 20.97
C LYS A 11 5.10 2.41 20.57
N TYR A 12 5.16 1.31 19.79
CA TYR A 12 3.99 0.64 19.25
C TYR A 12 3.51 -0.59 20.02
N ASN A 13 4.20 -0.96 21.12
CA ASN A 13 3.72 -2.02 22.02
C ASN A 13 2.51 -1.55 22.85
N HIS A 14 1.31 -2.01 22.46
CA HIS A 14 0.06 -1.99 23.23
C HIS A 14 -0.66 -0.66 23.50
N THR A 15 -0.25 0.48 22.96
CA THR A 15 -1.09 1.68 23.05
C THR A 15 -2.13 1.63 21.92
N LYS A 16 -3.41 1.66 22.25
CA LYS A 16 -4.52 1.76 21.27
C LYS A 16 -4.27 2.96 20.37
N MET A 17 -3.91 2.74 19.10
CA MET A 17 -3.63 3.83 18.16
C MET A 17 -4.85 4.73 18.02
N LYS A 18 -4.61 6.04 18.11
CA LYS A 18 -5.65 7.04 17.89
C LYS A 18 -6.09 6.98 16.43
N LYS A 19 -7.39 7.05 16.22
CA LYS A 19 -8.02 7.12 14.89
C LYS A 19 -8.39 8.55 14.61
N TYR A 20 -8.32 8.93 13.34
CA TYR A 20 -8.58 10.29 12.88
C TYR A 20 -9.60 10.26 11.74
N ILE A 21 -10.34 11.33 11.60
CA ILE A 21 -11.13 11.63 10.40
C ILE A 21 -10.47 12.86 9.81
N ILE A 22 -9.92 12.73 8.60
CA ILE A 22 -9.11 13.76 7.96
C ILE A 22 -9.57 13.90 6.50
N ASP A 23 -9.66 15.13 6.04
CA ASP A 23 -9.82 15.44 4.63
C ASP A 23 -8.43 15.51 3.99
N LEU A 24 -8.19 14.63 3.03
CA LEU A 24 -6.93 14.52 2.29
C LEU A 24 -7.14 14.99 0.86
N ARG A 25 -6.22 15.81 0.35
CA ARG A 25 -6.23 16.29 -1.03
C ARG A 25 -5.48 15.33 -1.94
N VAL A 26 -6.04 15.04 -3.11
CA VAL A 26 -5.35 14.31 -4.17
C VAL A 26 -4.24 15.20 -4.73
N VAL A 27 -2.99 14.78 -4.56
CA VAL A 27 -1.81 15.47 -5.10
C VAL A 27 -1.29 14.84 -6.37
N SER A 28 -1.65 13.59 -6.62
CA SER A 28 -1.33 12.88 -7.86
C SER A 28 -2.25 11.68 -8.02
N LEU A 29 -2.61 11.37 -9.26
CA LEU A 29 -3.34 10.19 -9.65
C LEU A 29 -2.65 9.57 -10.87
N GLN A 30 -2.19 8.32 -10.73
CA GLN A 30 -1.51 7.58 -11.78
C GLN A 30 -2.30 6.33 -12.14
N HIS A 31 -2.74 6.22 -13.39
CA HIS A 31 -3.31 4.99 -13.94
C HIS A 31 -2.19 4.05 -14.40
N PHE A 32 -2.19 2.81 -13.91
CA PHE A 32 -1.36 1.74 -14.46
C PHE A 32 -2.03 1.12 -15.68
N ASN A 33 -3.34 0.94 -15.61
CA ASN A 33 -4.22 0.49 -16.69
C ASN A 33 -5.68 0.84 -16.33
N ASP A 34 -6.66 0.33 -17.08
CA ASP A 34 -8.08 0.60 -16.86
C ASP A 34 -8.63 0.11 -15.51
N LYS A 35 -7.89 -0.78 -14.82
CA LYS A 35 -8.33 -1.41 -13.57
C LYS A 35 -7.64 -0.86 -12.33
N TYR A 36 -6.43 -0.34 -12.47
CA TYR A 36 -5.60 -0.01 -11.31
C TYR A 36 -5.11 1.42 -11.36
N VAL A 37 -5.28 2.10 -10.23
CA VAL A 37 -4.83 3.48 -10.06
C VAL A 37 -4.12 3.65 -8.72
N LEU A 38 -3.06 4.43 -8.72
CA LEU A 38 -2.36 4.89 -7.53
C LEU A 38 -2.79 6.32 -7.23
N LEU A 39 -3.44 6.50 -6.09
CA LEU A 39 -3.78 7.80 -5.51
C LEU A 39 -2.68 8.21 -4.52
N LYS A 40 -2.11 9.39 -4.68
CA LYS A 40 -1.26 10.02 -3.68
C LYS A 40 -2.03 11.17 -3.05
N LEU A 41 -2.16 11.11 -1.74
CA LEU A 41 -2.97 12.03 -0.95
C LEU A 41 -2.09 12.77 0.03
N SER A 42 -2.39 14.04 0.31
CA SER A 42 -1.68 14.84 1.29
C SER A 42 -2.64 15.67 2.14
N SER A 43 -2.13 16.22 3.23
CA SER A 43 -2.84 17.11 4.15
C SER A 43 -1.96 18.30 4.49
N ASP A 44 -2.57 19.43 4.83
CA ASP A 44 -1.83 20.62 5.33
C ASP A 44 -1.22 20.36 6.72
N GLU A 45 -1.84 19.47 7.50
CA GLU A 45 -1.28 18.95 8.75
C GLU A 45 -0.46 17.68 8.52
N LYS A 46 0.45 17.40 9.46
CA LYS A 46 1.24 16.16 9.41
C LYS A 46 0.34 14.93 9.52
N LEU A 47 0.57 13.99 8.62
CA LEU A 47 -0.08 12.68 8.67
C LEU A 47 0.21 11.97 10.01
N PRO A 48 -0.79 11.31 10.61
CA PRO A 48 -0.58 10.53 11.83
C PRO A 48 0.33 9.34 11.56
N ALA A 49 0.93 8.82 12.62
CA ALA A 49 1.71 7.58 12.53
C ALA A 49 0.81 6.42 12.08
N MET A 50 1.28 5.70 11.07
CA MET A 50 0.61 4.53 10.47
C MET A 50 1.59 3.36 10.39
N LEU A 51 1.07 2.14 10.37
CA LEU A 51 1.87 0.92 10.30
C LEU A 51 1.58 0.17 8.99
N PRO A 52 2.59 -0.52 8.41
CA PRO A 52 2.36 -1.44 7.31
C PRO A 52 1.29 -2.48 7.66
N GLY A 53 0.39 -2.78 6.72
CA GLY A 53 -0.74 -3.70 6.93
C GLY A 53 -2.01 -3.03 7.44
N GLN A 54 -1.97 -1.75 7.83
CA GLN A 54 -3.16 -0.97 8.13
C GLN A 54 -3.86 -0.50 6.84
N PHE A 55 -5.09 0.00 7.00
CA PHE A 55 -5.91 0.48 5.92
C PHE A 55 -6.61 1.80 6.30
N VAL A 56 -7.21 2.42 5.34
CA VAL A 56 -8.07 3.60 5.49
C VAL A 56 -9.49 3.28 5.02
N GLU A 57 -10.48 3.92 5.60
CA GLU A 57 -11.84 3.95 5.05
C GLU A 57 -12.11 5.28 4.37
N VAL A 58 -12.21 5.25 3.06
CA VAL A 58 -12.43 6.41 2.21
C VAL A 58 -13.93 6.62 1.98
N ARG A 59 -14.43 7.84 2.26
CA ARG A 59 -15.79 8.23 1.86
C ARG A 59 -15.79 8.54 0.36
N VAL A 60 -16.79 8.02 -0.33
CA VAL A 60 -16.93 8.22 -1.77
C VAL A 60 -18.09 9.18 -2.00
N ASP A 61 -17.78 10.45 -2.07
CA ASP A 61 -18.76 11.49 -2.36
C ASP A 61 -19.04 11.56 -3.87
N GLY A 62 -20.28 11.82 -4.27
CA GLY A 62 -20.66 11.90 -5.69
C GLY A 62 -20.92 10.56 -6.39
N SER A 63 -20.84 9.43 -5.68
CA SER A 63 -21.24 8.12 -6.20
C SER A 63 -22.60 7.71 -5.65
N PRO A 64 -23.70 7.88 -6.41
CA PRO A 64 -25.07 7.72 -5.88
C PRO A 64 -25.40 6.31 -5.39
N ASN A 65 -24.66 5.29 -5.85
CA ASN A 65 -24.84 3.89 -5.45
C ASN A 65 -23.85 3.44 -4.37
N THR A 66 -23.01 4.35 -3.85
CA THR A 66 -21.98 4.00 -2.85
C THR A 66 -22.29 4.66 -1.51
N PHE A 67 -22.99 3.93 -0.64
CA PHE A 67 -23.41 4.45 0.68
C PHE A 67 -22.33 4.25 1.76
N LEU A 68 -21.50 3.22 1.62
CA LEU A 68 -20.49 2.89 2.61
C LEU A 68 -19.09 3.35 2.17
N ARG A 69 -18.25 3.70 3.14
CA ARG A 69 -16.84 3.93 2.90
C ARG A 69 -16.17 2.71 2.26
N ARG A 70 -15.11 2.94 1.51
CA ARG A 70 -14.30 1.87 0.90
C ARG A 70 -13.05 1.64 1.72
N PRO A 71 -12.82 0.41 2.22
CA PRO A 71 -11.58 0.04 2.85
C PRO A 71 -10.49 -0.10 1.78
N ILE A 72 -9.43 0.68 1.90
CA ILE A 72 -8.27 0.65 1.00
C ILE A 72 -7.02 0.46 1.84
N SER A 73 -6.21 -0.53 1.51
CA SER A 73 -4.94 -0.76 2.20
C SER A 73 -3.98 0.42 2.02
N ILE A 74 -3.25 0.77 3.06
CA ILE A 74 -2.16 1.72 2.98
C ILE A 74 -1.06 1.08 2.13
N ASN A 75 -0.79 1.67 0.96
CA ASN A 75 0.24 1.21 0.05
C ASN A 75 1.62 1.73 0.49
N LEU A 76 1.71 3.01 0.81
CA LEU A 76 2.93 3.66 1.32
C LEU A 76 2.56 4.89 2.15
N VAL A 77 3.44 5.27 3.08
CA VAL A 77 3.42 6.58 3.73
C VAL A 77 4.79 7.22 3.58
N ASP A 78 4.84 8.33 2.83
CA ASP A 78 6.03 9.17 2.71
C ASP A 78 5.89 10.35 3.67
N TYR A 79 6.52 10.24 4.84
CA TYR A 79 6.46 11.30 5.86
C TYR A 79 7.29 12.54 5.51
N ASP A 80 8.26 12.43 4.62
CA ASP A 80 9.09 13.56 4.19
C ASP A 80 8.30 14.47 3.25
N ARG A 81 7.47 13.87 2.37
CA ARG A 81 6.56 14.57 1.48
C ARG A 81 5.17 14.80 2.07
N ASN A 82 4.89 14.21 3.22
CA ASN A 82 3.58 14.18 3.86
C ASN A 82 2.50 13.55 2.95
N GLU A 83 2.83 12.44 2.30
CA GLU A 83 1.96 11.75 1.35
C GLU A 83 1.51 10.37 1.87
N LEU A 84 0.24 10.07 1.67
CA LEU A 84 -0.37 8.75 1.82
C LEU A 84 -0.68 8.19 0.44
N TRP A 85 -0.18 7.01 0.12
CA TRP A 85 -0.40 6.33 -1.14
C TRP A 85 -1.42 5.22 -0.99
N LEU A 86 -2.39 5.17 -1.90
CA LEU A 86 -3.45 4.17 -1.96
C LEU A 86 -3.50 3.55 -3.34
N LEU A 87 -3.18 2.27 -3.45
CA LEU A 87 -3.34 1.50 -4.68
C LEU A 87 -4.76 0.94 -4.74
N VAL A 88 -5.53 1.35 -5.73
CA VAL A 88 -6.97 1.06 -5.85
C VAL A 88 -7.24 0.20 -7.09
N ALA A 89 -8.01 -0.88 -6.89
CA ALA A 89 -8.59 -1.65 -7.99
C ALA A 89 -10.01 -1.13 -8.29
N ALA A 90 -10.24 -0.63 -9.49
CA ALA A 90 -11.51 -0.05 -9.95
C ALA A 90 -12.55 -1.12 -10.33
N VAL A 91 -12.95 -1.95 -9.36
CA VAL A 91 -13.82 -3.13 -9.58
C VAL A 91 -15.30 -2.90 -9.26
N GLY A 92 -15.62 -1.90 -8.46
CA GLY A 92 -17.00 -1.55 -8.07
C GLY A 92 -17.27 -0.06 -8.26
N ASP A 93 -18.52 0.39 -8.13
CA ASP A 93 -18.91 1.79 -8.38
C ASP A 93 -18.09 2.78 -7.56
N GLY A 94 -17.92 2.53 -6.26
CA GLY A 94 -17.12 3.40 -5.40
C GLY A 94 -15.65 3.45 -5.80
N THR A 95 -15.01 2.32 -6.13
CA THR A 95 -13.60 2.30 -6.52
C THR A 95 -13.39 2.82 -7.95
N ARG A 96 -14.36 2.66 -8.86
CA ARG A 96 -14.34 3.34 -10.17
C ARG A 96 -14.44 4.85 -10.01
N HIS A 97 -15.27 5.33 -9.06
CA HIS A 97 -15.33 6.75 -8.75
C HIS A 97 -14.00 7.27 -8.20
N LEU A 98 -13.35 6.52 -7.28
CA LEU A 98 -12.01 6.89 -6.79
C LEU A 98 -10.98 6.96 -7.92
N ALA A 99 -11.07 6.08 -8.92
CA ALA A 99 -10.20 6.09 -10.09
C ALA A 99 -10.47 7.25 -11.06
N SER A 100 -11.62 7.92 -10.97
CA SER A 100 -11.99 9.08 -11.81
C SER A 100 -11.69 10.44 -11.17
N LEU A 101 -11.06 10.46 -9.99
CA LEU A 101 -10.69 11.70 -9.31
C LEU A 101 -9.57 12.44 -10.05
N HIS A 102 -9.41 13.71 -9.69
CA HIS A 102 -8.39 14.60 -10.26
C HIS A 102 -7.52 15.20 -9.15
N GLU A 103 -6.38 15.71 -9.53
CA GLU A 103 -5.55 16.51 -8.63
C GLU A 103 -6.35 17.70 -8.08
N GLY A 104 -6.26 17.92 -6.78
CA GLY A 104 -7.03 18.95 -6.07
C GLY A 104 -8.32 18.45 -5.45
N ASP A 105 -8.87 17.31 -5.87
CA ASP A 105 -10.04 16.71 -5.23
C ASP A 105 -9.76 16.34 -3.78
N THR A 106 -10.79 16.32 -2.95
CA THR A 106 -10.68 16.03 -1.53
C THR A 106 -11.38 14.72 -1.17
N LEU A 107 -10.71 13.89 -0.40
CA LEU A 107 -11.22 12.64 0.13
C LEU A 107 -11.28 12.65 1.65
N ASN A 108 -12.47 12.42 2.21
CA ASN A 108 -12.64 12.24 3.65
C ASN A 108 -12.25 10.82 4.05
N CYS A 109 -11.21 10.67 4.87
CA CYS A 109 -10.63 9.39 5.25
C CYS A 109 -10.72 9.16 6.76
N VAL A 110 -11.07 7.94 7.16
CA VAL A 110 -10.88 7.45 8.54
C VAL A 110 -9.61 6.61 8.57
N LEU A 111 -8.62 7.01 9.36
CA LEU A 111 -7.30 6.37 9.40
C LEU A 111 -6.57 6.60 10.74
N PRO A 112 -5.52 5.80 11.09
CA PRO A 112 -5.29 4.47 10.51
C PRO A 112 -6.27 3.44 11.12
N LEU A 113 -6.60 2.41 10.37
CA LEU A 113 -7.48 1.33 10.81
C LEU A 113 -6.78 -0.03 10.70
N GLY A 114 -7.26 -1.01 11.47
CA GLY A 114 -6.67 -2.35 11.52
C GLY A 114 -5.39 -2.43 12.35
N ASN A 115 -4.74 -3.58 12.26
CA ASN A 115 -3.47 -3.88 12.93
C ASN A 115 -2.33 -3.86 11.91
N GLY A 116 -1.14 -3.49 12.36
CA GLY A 116 0.06 -3.59 11.54
C GLY A 116 0.53 -5.04 11.39
N PHE A 117 1.36 -5.28 10.38
CA PHE A 117 2.09 -6.54 10.24
C PHE A 117 3.11 -6.71 11.37
N THR A 118 3.45 -7.96 11.66
CA THR A 118 4.55 -8.27 12.58
C THR A 118 5.87 -7.86 11.93
N MET A 119 6.61 -7.00 12.60
CA MET A 119 7.91 -6.53 12.12
C MET A 119 9.02 -7.55 12.38
N PRO A 120 10.12 -7.55 11.57
CA PRO A 120 11.32 -8.33 11.85
C PRO A 120 11.84 -8.07 13.26
N LYS A 121 12.37 -9.11 13.89
CA LYS A 121 13.04 -8.99 15.20
C LYS A 121 14.50 -8.61 15.04
N THR A 122 15.11 -9.11 13.99
CA THR A 122 16.54 -8.89 13.66
C THR A 122 16.73 -8.58 12.17
N PRO A 123 17.82 -7.90 11.79
CA PRO A 123 18.15 -7.66 10.37
C PRO A 123 18.46 -8.95 9.58
N GLU A 124 18.81 -10.04 10.27
CA GLU A 124 19.15 -11.34 9.68
C GLU A 124 17.90 -12.17 9.32
N ASP A 125 16.72 -11.75 9.80
CA ASP A 125 15.46 -12.42 9.48
C ASP A 125 15.23 -12.41 7.95
N LYS A 126 14.92 -13.58 7.40
CA LYS A 126 14.60 -13.73 5.98
C LYS A 126 13.10 -13.55 5.78
N TRP A 127 12.75 -12.63 4.89
CA TRP A 127 11.36 -12.28 4.63
C TRP A 127 11.00 -12.56 3.17
N LEU A 128 9.99 -13.38 3.00
CA LEU A 128 9.31 -13.58 1.72
C LEU A 128 7.91 -12.96 1.83
N LEU A 129 7.66 -11.95 1.00
CA LEU A 129 6.39 -11.23 0.92
C LEU A 129 5.69 -11.63 -0.36
N ILE A 130 4.52 -12.25 -0.22
CA ILE A 130 3.79 -12.83 -1.35
C ILE A 130 2.48 -12.07 -1.53
N GLY A 131 2.19 -11.66 -2.75
CA GLY A 131 0.94 -11.02 -3.10
C GLY A 131 0.60 -11.11 -4.58
N GLY A 132 -0.69 -11.03 -4.90
CA GLY A 132 -1.16 -11.03 -6.28
C GLY A 132 -2.18 -9.91 -6.53
N GLY A 133 -2.12 -9.33 -7.74
CA GLY A 133 -2.97 -8.20 -8.12
C GLY A 133 -2.87 -7.05 -7.12
N VAL A 134 -4.01 -6.42 -6.76
CA VAL A 134 -4.02 -5.32 -5.77
C VAL A 134 -3.62 -5.75 -4.35
N GLY A 135 -3.57 -7.06 -4.07
CA GLY A 135 -3.09 -7.58 -2.77
C GLY A 135 -1.62 -7.28 -2.46
N ILE A 136 -0.84 -6.83 -3.45
CA ILE A 136 0.52 -6.35 -3.23
C ILE A 136 0.57 -4.99 -2.52
N ALA A 137 -0.52 -4.21 -2.54
CA ALA A 137 -0.56 -2.85 -2.03
C ALA A 137 0.09 -2.69 -0.63
N PRO A 138 -0.28 -3.45 0.42
CA PRO A 138 0.32 -3.27 1.74
C PRO A 138 1.77 -3.77 1.83
N LEU A 139 2.26 -4.51 0.83
CA LEU A 139 3.60 -5.09 0.85
C LEU A 139 4.70 -4.06 0.53
N LEU A 140 4.38 -2.99 -0.21
CA LEU A 140 5.36 -1.96 -0.55
C LEU A 140 5.81 -1.23 0.72
N TYR A 141 4.87 -0.75 1.53
CA TYR A 141 5.19 -0.09 2.79
C TYR A 141 5.89 -1.04 3.77
N PHE A 142 5.43 -2.30 3.83
CA PHE A 142 6.06 -3.30 4.68
C PHE A 142 7.50 -3.57 4.27
N GLY A 143 7.76 -3.74 2.97
CA GLY A 143 9.12 -3.90 2.44
C GLY A 143 10.02 -2.71 2.75
N GLN A 144 9.51 -1.48 2.63
CA GLN A 144 10.25 -0.28 2.98
C GLN A 144 10.67 -0.27 4.46
N GLU A 145 9.77 -0.64 5.38
CA GLU A 145 10.08 -0.70 6.81
C GLU A 145 11.09 -1.82 7.13
N ILE A 146 10.99 -2.98 6.46
CA ILE A 146 11.98 -4.06 6.56
C ILE A 146 13.38 -3.56 6.16
N VAL A 147 13.48 -2.84 5.04
CA VAL A 147 14.75 -2.25 4.57
C VAL A 147 15.27 -1.21 5.55
N ARG A 148 14.40 -0.37 6.13
CA ARG A 148 14.79 0.60 7.17
C ARG A 148 15.38 -0.06 8.42
N MET A 149 14.96 -1.29 8.72
CA MET A 149 15.53 -2.09 9.82
C MET A 149 16.87 -2.78 9.45
N GLY A 150 17.30 -2.66 8.21
CA GLY A 150 18.55 -3.24 7.71
C GLY A 150 18.40 -4.66 7.16
N ALA A 151 17.18 -5.21 7.09
CA ALA A 151 16.89 -6.49 6.46
C ALA A 151 16.65 -6.34 4.94
N LYS A 152 16.71 -7.47 4.21
CA LYS A 152 16.48 -7.50 2.76
C LYS A 152 15.30 -8.42 2.44
N PRO A 153 14.15 -7.87 2.07
CA PRO A 153 13.00 -8.68 1.69
C PRO A 153 13.18 -9.33 0.31
N THR A 154 12.51 -10.45 0.13
CA THR A 154 12.21 -11.02 -1.19
C THR A 154 10.72 -10.89 -1.42
N PHE A 155 10.32 -10.42 -2.59
CA PHE A 155 8.93 -10.31 -3.01
C PHE A 155 8.62 -11.38 -4.04
N LEU A 156 7.46 -12.02 -3.92
CA LEU A 156 6.88 -12.87 -4.94
C LEU A 156 5.56 -12.23 -5.35
N LEU A 157 5.56 -11.62 -6.53
CA LEU A 157 4.46 -10.83 -7.05
C LEU A 157 3.76 -11.58 -8.17
N GLY A 158 2.45 -11.78 -8.05
CA GLY A 158 1.63 -12.43 -9.06
C GLY A 158 0.69 -11.46 -9.75
N ALA A 159 0.48 -11.67 -11.04
CA ALA A 159 -0.47 -10.93 -11.85
C ALA A 159 -1.15 -11.85 -12.86
N ARG A 160 -2.21 -11.38 -13.52
CA ARG A 160 -2.81 -12.12 -14.64
C ARG A 160 -1.91 -12.09 -15.88
N SER A 161 -1.33 -10.91 -16.14
CA SER A 161 -0.42 -10.65 -17.26
C SER A 161 0.64 -9.64 -16.86
N GLU A 162 1.64 -9.44 -17.70
CA GLU A 162 2.68 -8.43 -17.52
C GLU A 162 2.10 -7.03 -17.32
N SER A 163 1.04 -6.67 -18.05
CA SER A 163 0.36 -5.36 -17.91
C SER A 163 -0.34 -5.13 -16.58
N ASP A 164 -0.57 -6.19 -15.80
CA ASP A 164 -1.14 -6.14 -14.46
C ASP A 164 -0.06 -6.20 -13.35
N LEU A 165 1.23 -6.16 -13.70
CA LEU A 165 2.34 -6.03 -12.74
C LEU A 165 2.45 -4.57 -12.29
N LEU A 166 2.01 -4.31 -11.06
CA LEU A 166 1.92 -2.97 -10.51
C LEU A 166 3.17 -2.63 -9.69
N GLU A 167 3.63 -1.38 -9.77
CA GLU A 167 4.71 -0.83 -8.93
C GLU A 167 6.02 -1.65 -8.92
N LEU A 168 6.29 -2.41 -9.99
CA LEU A 168 7.42 -3.32 -10.07
C LEU A 168 8.76 -2.62 -9.78
N GLU A 169 8.95 -1.41 -10.33
CA GLU A 169 10.16 -0.61 -10.10
C GLU A 169 10.35 -0.25 -8.63
N GLU A 170 9.27 0.06 -7.92
CA GLU A 170 9.33 0.41 -6.49
C GLU A 170 9.72 -0.81 -5.65
N PHE A 171 9.19 -1.98 -5.96
CA PHE A 171 9.57 -3.23 -5.29
C PHE A 171 11.04 -3.60 -5.57
N CYS A 172 11.52 -3.43 -6.81
CA CYS A 172 12.90 -3.71 -7.18
C CYS A 172 13.93 -2.82 -6.44
N LYS A 173 13.55 -1.59 -6.05
CA LYS A 173 14.39 -0.72 -5.21
C LYS A 173 14.56 -1.25 -3.78
N LEU A 174 13.60 -2.04 -3.30
CA LEU A 174 13.57 -2.52 -1.91
C LEU A 174 14.21 -3.89 -1.72
N GLY A 175 14.18 -4.76 -2.73
CA GLY A 175 14.70 -6.11 -2.59
C GLY A 175 14.63 -6.96 -3.84
N ARG A 176 14.84 -8.28 -3.68
CA ARG A 176 14.70 -9.24 -4.77
C ARG A 176 13.22 -9.40 -5.12
N VAL A 177 12.90 -9.34 -6.41
CA VAL A 177 11.54 -9.58 -6.91
C VAL A 177 11.52 -10.84 -7.76
N LEU A 178 10.58 -11.72 -7.45
CA LEU A 178 10.18 -12.89 -8.21
C LEU A 178 8.78 -12.62 -8.76
N ILE A 179 8.51 -13.05 -9.99
CA ILE A 179 7.28 -12.73 -10.71
C ILE A 179 6.62 -13.99 -11.21
N THR A 180 5.29 -14.07 -11.08
CA THR A 180 4.46 -15.04 -11.79
C THR A 180 3.35 -14.32 -12.55
N THR A 181 3.04 -14.81 -13.75
CA THR A 181 1.85 -14.37 -14.50
C THR A 181 1.03 -15.59 -14.94
N GLU A 182 -0.29 -15.47 -14.82
CA GLU A 182 -1.18 -16.60 -15.18
C GLU A 182 -1.05 -16.97 -16.66
N ASP A 183 -0.86 -15.97 -17.53
CA ASP A 183 -0.70 -16.15 -18.98
C ASP A 183 0.74 -16.45 -19.44
N GLY A 184 1.73 -16.37 -18.52
CA GLY A 184 3.15 -16.59 -18.82
C GLY A 184 3.83 -15.42 -19.55
N SER A 185 3.21 -14.24 -19.61
CA SER A 185 3.76 -13.07 -20.31
C SER A 185 4.99 -12.47 -19.60
N ALA A 186 5.15 -12.70 -18.28
CA ALA A 186 6.33 -12.32 -17.53
C ALA A 186 6.59 -13.27 -16.36
N GLY A 187 7.88 -13.51 -16.05
CA GLY A 187 8.28 -14.40 -14.96
C GLY A 187 7.90 -15.86 -15.18
N GLU A 188 7.60 -16.58 -14.11
CA GLU A 188 7.14 -17.96 -14.16
C GLU A 188 5.64 -18.02 -14.44
N GLN A 189 5.20 -18.93 -15.31
CA GLN A 189 3.78 -19.06 -15.63
C GLN A 189 3.02 -19.75 -14.49
N GLY A 190 1.95 -19.13 -14.02
CA GLY A 190 1.05 -19.67 -13.00
C GLY A 190 0.72 -18.68 -11.88
N PHE A 191 0.14 -19.23 -10.82
CA PHE A 191 -0.14 -18.45 -9.60
C PHE A 191 1.09 -18.38 -8.70
N VAL A 192 1.11 -17.41 -7.79
CA VAL A 192 2.18 -17.28 -6.78
C VAL A 192 2.40 -18.56 -5.95
N THR A 193 1.40 -19.42 -5.83
CA THR A 193 1.48 -20.70 -5.15
C THR A 193 2.15 -21.81 -5.97
N ASN A 194 2.39 -21.57 -7.25
CA ASN A 194 3.01 -22.54 -8.18
C ASN A 194 4.49 -22.21 -8.44
N HIS A 195 5.00 -21.11 -7.93
CA HIS A 195 6.41 -20.71 -8.14
C HIS A 195 7.35 -21.74 -7.54
N SER A 196 8.37 -22.13 -8.33
CA SER A 196 9.40 -23.15 -7.96
C SER A 196 10.46 -22.61 -6.97
#